data_91bb5b89b46e0a434f160a0c6d0bd4dc
#
_entry.id   91bb5b89b46e0a434f160a0c6d0bd4dc
#
_cell.length_a   1.000
_cell.length_b   1.000
_cell.length_c   1.000
_cell.angle_alpha   90.00
_cell.angle_beta   90.00
_cell.angle_gamma   90.00
#
_symmetry.space_group_name_H-M   'P 1'
#
loop_
_entity.id
_entity.type
_entity.pdbx_description
1 polymer ?
#
loop_
_entity_poly.entity_id
_entity_poly.type
_entity_poly.pdbx_seq_one_letter_code
_entity_poly.pdbx_strand_id
1 'polypeptide(L)'
;IRDRFQMGGKFGAVSFLQIVAPELSDRMLADFMDAENGIIVNLHIQSIDHNEAIKTIKRKITDLDRMKIEEQKKAIRSGYDMDIIPSDLATYGGEAKNLLRDLQSRNERMFLLTLLVLNLADTKQKLDNEVFGAAAIAQKYNCILTRLDYRQEQGLMSSIPLGENLIHIQRGLTTSSLSLIHISEPTR
;
A
#
# COMPACT_ATOMS: atom_id res chain seq x y z
N ILE A 1 18.39 -14.32 8.05
CA ILE A 1 18.24 -14.62 6.62
C ILE A 1 17.65 -13.38 5.96
N ARG A 2 18.06 -13.07 4.72
CA ARG A 2 17.72 -11.80 4.06
C ARG A 2 16.21 -11.63 3.80
N ASP A 3 15.60 -12.65 3.21
CA ASP A 3 14.27 -12.58 2.57
C ASP A 3 13.24 -13.57 3.13
N ARG A 4 13.64 -14.32 4.17
CA ARG A 4 12.81 -15.36 4.80
C ARG A 4 13.26 -15.64 6.22
N PHE A 5 12.46 -16.37 6.99
CA PHE A 5 12.82 -16.90 8.29
C PHE A 5 12.51 -18.41 8.36
N GLN A 6 13.00 -19.06 9.41
CA GLN A 6 12.67 -20.46 9.71
C GLN A 6 12.27 -20.56 11.18
N MET A 7 11.16 -21.21 11.44
CA MET A 7 10.62 -21.40 12.79
C MET A 7 9.87 -22.73 12.85
N GLY A 8 10.14 -23.55 13.87
CA GLY A 8 9.42 -24.81 14.11
C GLY A 8 9.42 -25.80 12.96
N GLY A 9 10.51 -25.85 12.17
CA GLY A 9 10.61 -26.74 11.00
C GLY A 9 9.96 -26.19 9.72
N LYS A 10 9.29 -25.04 9.78
CA LYS A 10 8.70 -24.37 8.62
C LYS A 10 9.52 -23.16 8.18
N PHE A 11 9.45 -22.88 6.89
CA PHE A 11 9.97 -21.64 6.30
C PHE A 11 8.86 -20.63 6.16
N GLY A 12 9.15 -19.36 6.46
CA GLY A 12 8.21 -18.28 6.33
C GLY A 12 8.79 -17.07 5.60
N ALA A 13 7.95 -16.33 4.93
CA ALA A 13 8.29 -15.04 4.35
C ALA A 13 7.14 -14.05 4.52
N VAL A 14 7.47 -12.84 4.91
CA VAL A 14 6.52 -11.73 4.98
C VAL A 14 6.78 -10.79 3.81
N SER A 15 5.71 -10.44 3.14
CA SER A 15 5.69 -9.47 2.07
C SER A 15 4.74 -8.33 2.43
N PHE A 16 5.02 -7.11 1.96
CA PHE A 16 4.09 -6.00 2.05
C PHE A 16 3.41 -5.75 0.70
N LEU A 17 2.17 -5.30 0.75
CA LEU A 17 1.41 -4.93 -0.44
C LEU A 17 1.56 -3.44 -0.71
N GLN A 18 2.11 -3.11 -1.87
CA GLN A 18 2.08 -1.78 -2.42
C GLN A 18 0.83 -1.64 -3.30
N ILE A 19 -0.10 -0.82 -2.86
CA ILE A 19 -1.33 -0.53 -3.57
C ILE A 19 -1.04 0.57 -4.59
N VAL A 20 -1.02 0.23 -5.87
CA VAL A 20 -0.85 1.18 -6.98
C VAL A 20 -2.23 1.62 -7.49
N ALA A 21 -3.21 0.73 -7.43
CA ALA A 21 -4.59 1.02 -7.78
C ALA A 21 -5.17 2.17 -6.93
N PRO A 22 -6.08 2.98 -7.48
CA PRO A 22 -6.75 4.05 -6.74
C PRO A 22 -7.60 3.50 -5.58
N GLU A 23 -8.12 2.30 -5.70
CA GLU A 23 -8.99 1.63 -4.75
C GLU A 23 -8.50 0.21 -4.47
N LEU A 24 -8.69 -0.25 -3.23
CA LEU A 24 -8.40 -1.62 -2.84
C LEU A 24 -9.65 -2.47 -3.04
N SER A 25 -9.56 -3.48 -3.91
CA SER A 25 -10.68 -4.38 -4.17
C SER A 25 -10.83 -5.42 -3.05
N ASP A 26 -12.04 -5.59 -2.54
CA ASP A 26 -12.42 -6.67 -1.60
C ASP A 26 -12.21 -8.07 -2.20
N ARG A 27 -12.40 -8.20 -3.51
CA ARG A 27 -12.13 -9.45 -4.25
C ARG A 27 -10.69 -9.91 -4.15
N MET A 28 -9.73 -8.97 -4.03
CA MET A 28 -8.33 -9.34 -3.83
C MET A 28 -8.14 -10.05 -2.48
N LEU A 29 -8.81 -9.58 -1.44
CA LEU A 29 -8.76 -10.22 -0.12
C LEU A 29 -9.41 -11.61 -0.17
N ALA A 30 -10.53 -11.76 -0.89
CA ALA A 30 -11.16 -13.05 -1.12
C ALA A 30 -10.23 -14.01 -1.87
N ASP A 31 -9.60 -13.56 -2.97
CA ASP A 31 -8.65 -14.38 -3.73
C ASP A 31 -7.44 -14.81 -2.87
N PHE A 32 -6.97 -13.97 -1.93
CA PHE A 32 -5.94 -14.38 -0.97
C PHE A 32 -6.43 -15.44 0.01
N MET A 33 -7.67 -15.33 0.48
CA MET A 33 -8.26 -16.29 1.43
C MET A 33 -8.63 -17.61 0.76
N ASP A 34 -8.99 -17.60 -0.52
CA ASP A 34 -9.31 -18.80 -1.31
C ASP A 34 -8.03 -19.53 -1.79
N ALA A 35 -6.85 -18.94 -1.62
CA ALA A 35 -5.60 -19.61 -1.95
C ALA A 35 -5.43 -20.86 -1.05
N GLU A 36 -5.24 -22.03 -1.67
CA GLU A 36 -5.17 -23.33 -1.00
C GLU A 36 -4.01 -23.47 0.00
N ASN A 37 -3.11 -22.51 0.05
CA ASN A 37 -1.89 -22.53 0.83
C ASN A 37 -2.01 -21.56 2.01
N GLY A 38 -1.33 -21.88 3.13
CA GLY A 38 -1.36 -21.12 4.38
C GLY A 38 -0.87 -19.67 4.23
N ILE A 39 -1.75 -18.82 3.75
CA ILE A 39 -1.56 -17.37 3.66
C ILE A 39 -2.24 -16.71 4.85
N ILE A 40 -1.50 -15.84 5.54
CA ILE A 40 -2.07 -14.98 6.59
C ILE A 40 -1.98 -13.54 6.09
N VAL A 41 -3.13 -12.88 5.99
CA VAL A 41 -3.22 -11.47 5.59
C VAL A 41 -3.47 -10.64 6.84
N ASN A 42 -2.63 -9.62 7.04
CA ASN A 42 -2.76 -8.67 8.14
C ASN A 42 -2.96 -7.27 7.59
N LEU A 43 -3.99 -6.60 8.11
CA LEU A 43 -4.27 -5.20 7.86
C LEU A 43 -4.05 -4.40 9.14
N HIS A 44 -3.10 -3.47 9.09
CA HIS A 44 -2.94 -2.45 10.11
C HIS A 44 -3.57 -1.16 9.62
N ILE A 45 -4.58 -0.70 10.33
CA ILE A 45 -5.32 0.52 9.98
C ILE A 45 -5.14 1.49 11.14
N GLN A 46 -4.55 2.64 10.84
CA GLN A 46 -4.33 3.72 11.81
C GLN A 46 -5.13 4.94 11.38
N SER A 47 -6.00 5.45 12.26
CA SER A 47 -6.67 6.73 12.04
C SER A 47 -5.69 7.89 12.23
N ILE A 48 -5.82 8.92 11.40
CA ILE A 48 -5.06 10.17 11.54
C ILE A 48 -6.04 11.27 11.99
N ASP A 49 -5.56 12.16 12.87
CA ASP A 49 -6.31 13.36 13.20
C ASP A 49 -6.63 14.16 11.93
N HIS A 50 -7.86 14.66 11.84
CA HIS A 50 -8.37 15.34 10.63
C HIS A 50 -7.54 16.57 10.26
N ASN A 51 -7.17 17.38 11.24
CA ASN A 51 -6.37 18.59 11.00
C ASN A 51 -4.95 18.24 10.59
N GLU A 52 -4.38 17.19 11.18
CA GLU A 52 -3.05 16.68 10.82
C GLU A 52 -3.05 16.09 9.41
N ALA A 53 -4.10 15.37 9.03
CA ALA A 53 -4.27 14.86 7.67
C ALA A 53 -4.30 16.02 6.64
N ILE A 54 -5.13 17.03 6.87
CA ILE A 54 -5.19 18.22 6.01
C ILE A 54 -3.84 18.92 5.92
N LYS A 55 -3.15 19.11 7.04
CA LYS A 55 -1.82 19.73 7.07
C LYS A 55 -0.79 18.93 6.28
N THR A 56 -0.83 17.61 6.40
CA THR A 56 0.08 16.71 5.68
C THR A 56 -0.16 16.76 4.18
N ILE A 57 -1.43 16.72 3.74
CA ILE A 57 -1.76 16.81 2.31
C ILE A 57 -1.39 18.19 1.73
N LYS A 58 -1.63 19.28 2.47
CA LYS A 58 -1.20 20.61 2.04
C LYS A 58 0.31 20.71 1.84
N ARG A 59 1.11 20.14 2.75
CA ARG A 59 2.58 20.06 2.56
C ARG A 59 2.93 19.28 1.31
N LYS A 60 2.30 18.12 1.11
CA LYS A 60 2.55 17.28 -0.07
C LYS A 60 2.24 18.02 -1.38
N ILE A 61 1.14 18.78 -1.42
CA ILE A 61 0.79 19.62 -2.59
C ILE A 61 1.88 20.67 -2.82
N THR A 62 2.34 21.36 -1.77
CA THR A 62 3.41 22.36 -1.87
C THR A 62 4.70 21.74 -2.41
N ASP A 63 5.07 20.56 -1.92
CA ASP A 63 6.26 19.84 -2.41
C ASP A 63 6.13 19.44 -3.89
N LEU A 64 4.96 18.95 -4.30
CA LEU A 64 4.68 18.60 -5.70
C LEU A 64 4.71 19.84 -6.62
N ASP A 65 4.13 20.96 -6.19
CA ASP A 65 4.17 22.21 -6.95
C ASP A 65 5.60 22.74 -7.07
N ARG A 66 6.43 22.59 -6.02
CA ARG A 66 7.85 22.93 -6.05
C ARG A 66 8.63 22.04 -7.02
N MET A 67 8.42 20.74 -6.97
CA MET A 67 9.03 19.80 -7.92
C MET A 67 8.65 20.13 -9.37
N LYS A 68 7.38 20.48 -9.60
CA LYS A 68 6.88 20.93 -10.91
C LYS A 68 7.66 22.15 -11.42
N ILE A 69 7.85 23.16 -10.57
CA ILE A 69 8.60 24.37 -10.92
C ILE A 69 10.07 24.04 -11.21
N GLU A 70 10.68 23.12 -10.44
CA GLU A 70 12.07 22.70 -10.67
C GLU A 70 12.23 21.98 -12.02
N GLU A 71 11.30 21.09 -12.36
CA GLU A 71 11.33 20.41 -13.66
C GLU A 71 11.09 21.36 -14.83
N GLN A 72 10.18 22.32 -14.69
CA GLN A 72 10.01 23.39 -15.69
C GLN A 72 11.28 24.22 -15.88
N LYS A 73 11.97 24.59 -14.79
CA LYS A 73 13.26 25.31 -14.88
C LYS A 73 14.34 24.50 -15.58
N LYS A 74 14.38 23.17 -15.35
CA LYS A 74 15.30 22.27 -16.05
C LYS A 74 14.99 22.20 -17.53
N ALA A 75 13.70 22.06 -17.91
CA ALA A 75 13.25 22.01 -19.29
C ALA A 75 13.68 23.29 -20.04
N ILE A 76 13.45 24.48 -19.47
CA ILE A 76 13.87 25.77 -20.07
C ILE A 76 15.39 25.80 -20.26
N ARG A 77 16.18 25.38 -19.27
CA ARG A 77 17.67 25.37 -19.39
C ARG A 77 18.17 24.41 -20.45
N SER A 78 17.41 23.35 -20.73
CA SER A 78 17.75 22.34 -21.74
C SER A 78 17.14 22.63 -23.12
N GLY A 79 16.48 23.78 -23.30
CA GLY A 79 15.88 24.19 -24.57
C GLY A 79 14.62 23.42 -24.97
N TYR A 80 13.98 22.73 -24.03
CA TYR A 80 12.71 22.06 -24.24
C TYR A 80 11.51 22.96 -23.88
N ASP A 81 10.35 22.65 -24.48
CA ASP A 81 9.12 23.39 -24.26
C ASP A 81 8.64 23.30 -22.78
N MET A 82 8.12 24.43 -22.26
CA MET A 82 7.66 24.53 -20.85
C MET A 82 6.51 23.59 -20.51
N ASP A 83 5.80 23.06 -21.50
CA ASP A 83 4.64 22.18 -21.31
C ASP A 83 5.00 20.71 -21.09
N ILE A 84 6.29 20.34 -21.15
CA ILE A 84 6.76 18.97 -20.86
C ILE A 84 6.94 18.81 -19.35
N ILE A 85 5.81 18.70 -18.65
CA ILE A 85 5.80 18.25 -17.26
C ILE A 85 5.68 16.72 -17.28
N PRO A 86 6.49 15.97 -16.49
CA PRO A 86 6.28 14.56 -16.34
C PRO A 86 4.80 14.28 -15.98
N SER A 87 4.12 13.48 -16.78
CA SER A 87 2.68 13.16 -16.65
C SER A 87 2.33 12.74 -15.21
N ASP A 88 3.24 12.03 -14.58
CA ASP A 88 3.08 11.54 -13.21
C ASP A 88 2.97 12.67 -12.19
N LEU A 89 3.77 13.73 -12.34
CA LEU A 89 3.76 14.88 -11.43
C LEU A 89 2.45 15.68 -11.55
N ALA A 90 1.91 15.82 -12.75
CA ALA A 90 0.63 16.48 -12.99
C ALA A 90 -0.52 15.66 -12.40
N THR A 91 -0.51 14.34 -12.57
CA THR A 91 -1.50 13.41 -12.05
C THR A 91 -1.48 13.41 -10.52
N TYR A 92 -0.34 13.22 -9.88
CA TYR A 92 -0.21 13.23 -8.42
C TYR A 92 -0.60 14.57 -7.79
N GLY A 93 -0.30 15.68 -8.46
CA GLY A 93 -0.72 17.01 -8.02
C GLY A 93 -2.24 17.17 -8.07
N GLY A 94 -2.89 16.66 -9.10
CA GLY A 94 -4.35 16.64 -9.25
C GLY A 94 -5.03 15.75 -8.18
N GLU A 95 -4.54 14.55 -8.00
CA GLU A 95 -5.03 13.61 -6.98
C GLU A 95 -4.92 14.18 -5.56
N ALA A 96 -3.77 14.77 -5.22
CA ALA A 96 -3.57 15.38 -3.91
C ALA A 96 -4.53 16.55 -3.65
N LYS A 97 -4.82 17.37 -4.67
CA LYS A 97 -5.80 18.48 -4.57
C LYS A 97 -7.23 17.96 -4.43
N ASN A 98 -7.60 16.88 -5.14
CA ASN A 98 -8.90 16.24 -5.00
C ASN A 98 -9.06 15.64 -3.60
N LEU A 99 -8.05 14.92 -3.10
CA LEU A 99 -8.03 14.38 -1.75
C LEU A 99 -8.19 15.48 -0.69
N LEU A 100 -7.51 16.62 -0.84
CA LEU A 100 -7.66 17.75 0.06
C LEU A 100 -9.10 18.29 0.07
N ARG A 101 -9.72 18.40 -1.11
CA ARG A 101 -11.10 18.84 -1.26
C ARG A 101 -12.06 17.88 -0.56
N ASP A 102 -11.88 16.58 -0.74
CA ASP A 102 -12.72 15.54 -0.14
C ASP A 102 -12.62 15.56 1.39
N LEU A 103 -11.40 15.71 1.93
CA LEU A 103 -11.18 15.86 3.37
C LEU A 103 -11.85 17.15 3.93
N GLN A 104 -11.88 18.25 3.18
CA GLN A 104 -12.44 19.52 3.63
C GLN A 104 -13.96 19.61 3.45
N SER A 105 -14.52 18.98 2.41
CA SER A 105 -15.92 19.22 2.00
C SER A 105 -16.87 18.05 2.26
N ARG A 106 -16.37 16.81 2.37
CA ARG A 106 -17.22 15.61 2.42
C ARG A 106 -17.19 14.87 3.74
N ASN A 107 -16.65 15.49 4.78
CA ASN A 107 -16.47 14.83 6.08
C ASN A 107 -15.68 13.49 5.99
N GLU A 108 -14.85 13.35 4.96
CA GLU A 108 -13.95 12.23 4.77
C GLU A 108 -12.87 12.24 5.85
N ARG A 109 -12.46 11.06 6.29
CA ARG A 109 -11.33 10.88 7.20
C ARG A 109 -10.22 10.12 6.49
N MET A 110 -9.00 10.35 6.92
CA MET A 110 -7.81 9.67 6.38
C MET A 110 -7.31 8.62 7.36
N PHE A 111 -6.96 7.47 6.79
CA PHE A 111 -6.36 6.34 7.50
C PHE A 111 -5.04 5.98 6.83
N LEU A 112 -4.10 5.48 7.62
CA LEU A 112 -2.87 4.86 7.13
C LEU A 112 -3.06 3.35 7.17
N LEU A 113 -2.89 2.70 6.03
CA LEU A 113 -3.00 1.26 5.86
C LEU A 113 -1.63 0.64 5.58
N THR A 114 -1.30 -0.40 6.34
CA THR A 114 -0.23 -1.36 6.01
C THR A 114 -0.87 -2.72 5.80
N LEU A 115 -0.66 -3.34 4.64
CA LEU A 115 -1.11 -4.69 4.37
C LEU A 115 0.10 -5.60 4.24
N LEU A 116 0.14 -6.64 5.07
CA LEU A 116 1.19 -7.65 5.09
C LEU A 116 0.60 -9.01 4.72
N VAL A 117 1.38 -9.78 3.97
CA VAL A 117 1.07 -11.16 3.61
C VAL A 117 2.20 -12.05 4.15
N LEU A 118 1.84 -12.96 5.05
CA LEU A 118 2.74 -13.97 5.58
C LEU A 118 2.45 -15.31 4.89
N ASN A 119 3.44 -15.86 4.23
CA ASN A 119 3.41 -17.22 3.67
C ASN A 119 4.24 -18.15 4.51
N LEU A 120 3.75 -19.39 4.73
CA LEU A 120 4.42 -20.46 5.46
C LEU A 120 4.43 -21.73 4.62
N ALA A 121 5.58 -22.41 4.56
CA ALA A 121 5.73 -23.66 3.82
C ALA A 121 6.72 -24.62 4.48
N ASP A 122 6.65 -25.90 4.13
CA ASP A 122 7.54 -26.95 4.68
C ASP A 122 8.92 -26.94 4.02
N THR A 123 9.03 -26.41 2.81
CA THR A 123 10.29 -26.31 2.07
C THR A 123 10.50 -24.92 1.50
N LYS A 124 11.75 -24.55 1.25
CA LYS A 124 12.10 -23.26 0.64
C LYS A 124 11.47 -23.10 -0.74
N GLN A 125 11.52 -24.16 -1.55
CA GLN A 125 10.97 -24.12 -2.91
C GLN A 125 9.45 -23.93 -2.90
N LYS A 126 8.74 -24.63 -1.99
CA LYS A 126 7.30 -24.44 -1.82
C LYS A 126 6.98 -23.01 -1.36
N LEU A 127 7.77 -22.45 -0.41
CA LEU A 127 7.61 -21.07 0.03
C LEU A 127 7.78 -20.08 -1.13
N ASP A 128 8.79 -20.26 -1.98
CA ASP A 128 9.02 -19.39 -3.12
C ASP A 128 7.85 -19.44 -4.11
N ASN A 129 7.30 -20.63 -4.37
CA ASN A 129 6.12 -20.81 -5.22
C ASN A 129 4.86 -20.12 -4.64
N GLU A 130 4.65 -20.23 -3.32
CA GLU A 130 3.50 -19.61 -2.64
C GLU A 130 3.60 -18.09 -2.63
N VAL A 131 4.79 -17.54 -2.38
CA VAL A 131 5.00 -16.09 -2.47
C VAL A 131 4.81 -15.60 -3.91
N PHE A 132 5.25 -16.35 -4.90
CA PHE A 132 5.02 -16.03 -6.31
C PHE A 132 3.52 -16.06 -6.65
N GLY A 133 2.78 -17.07 -6.18
CA GLY A 133 1.32 -17.16 -6.34
C GLY A 133 0.59 -15.96 -5.71
N ALA A 134 0.97 -15.60 -4.47
CA ALA A 134 0.43 -14.43 -3.80
C ALA A 134 0.73 -13.12 -4.56
N ALA A 135 1.94 -12.99 -5.11
CA ALA A 135 2.31 -11.83 -5.94
C ALA A 135 1.48 -11.77 -7.23
N ALA A 136 1.17 -12.91 -7.85
CA ALA A 136 0.29 -12.97 -9.02
C ALA A 136 -1.16 -12.51 -8.71
N ILE A 137 -1.69 -12.89 -7.55
CA ILE A 137 -2.98 -12.41 -7.06
C ILE A 137 -2.96 -10.88 -6.93
N ALA A 138 -1.95 -10.31 -6.25
CA ALA A 138 -1.82 -8.87 -6.10
C ALA A 138 -1.76 -8.15 -7.45
N GLN A 139 -0.99 -8.68 -8.40
CA GLN A 139 -0.81 -8.09 -9.73
C GLN A 139 -2.11 -8.05 -10.54
N LYS A 140 -2.99 -9.03 -10.39
CA LYS A 140 -4.34 -9.05 -11.00
C LYS A 140 -5.16 -7.81 -10.63
N TYR A 141 -4.90 -7.21 -9.46
CA TYR A 141 -5.60 -6.04 -8.93
C TYR A 141 -4.75 -4.76 -8.97
N ASN A 142 -3.75 -4.68 -9.84
CA ASN A 142 -2.83 -3.54 -9.94
C ASN A 142 -2.13 -3.21 -8.61
N CYS A 143 -1.78 -4.24 -7.86
CA CYS A 143 -0.99 -4.14 -6.64
C CYS A 143 0.33 -4.90 -6.81
N ILE A 144 1.34 -4.50 -6.05
CA ILE A 144 2.65 -5.14 -6.07
C ILE A 144 2.91 -5.73 -4.69
N LEU A 145 3.14 -7.04 -4.63
CA LEU A 145 3.55 -7.71 -3.41
C LEU A 145 5.07 -7.87 -3.40
N THR A 146 5.73 -7.25 -2.42
CA THR A 146 7.20 -7.25 -2.31
C THR A 146 7.62 -7.85 -0.98
N ARG A 147 8.56 -8.81 -1.02
CA ARG A 147 9.15 -9.38 0.21
C ARG A 147 9.88 -8.29 1.00
N LEU A 148 9.83 -8.42 2.32
CA LEU A 148 10.58 -7.57 3.24
C LEU A 148 12.03 -8.05 3.32
N ASP A 149 12.93 -7.41 2.58
CA ASP A 149 14.35 -7.71 2.66
C ASP A 149 14.94 -7.17 3.98
N TYR A 150 15.70 -8.02 4.68
CA TYR A 150 16.36 -7.73 5.98
C TYR A 150 15.43 -7.32 7.13
N ARG A 151 14.11 -7.36 6.94
CA ARG A 151 13.10 -6.95 7.93
C ARG A 151 12.06 -8.05 8.17
N GLN A 152 12.44 -9.30 7.96
CA GLN A 152 11.54 -10.45 8.11
C GLN A 152 11.10 -10.66 9.56
N GLU A 153 11.95 -10.35 10.55
CA GLU A 153 11.61 -10.41 11.97
C GLU A 153 10.52 -9.38 12.32
N GLN A 154 10.73 -8.12 11.93
CA GLN A 154 9.73 -7.06 12.11
C GLN A 154 8.44 -7.37 11.36
N GLY A 155 8.55 -7.94 10.16
CA GLY A 155 7.39 -8.40 9.38
C GLY A 155 6.62 -9.48 10.12
N LEU A 156 7.31 -10.49 10.65
CA LEU A 156 6.67 -11.56 11.43
C LEU A 156 5.99 -11.00 12.68
N MET A 157 6.66 -10.16 13.45
CA MET A 157 6.08 -9.52 14.64
C MET A 157 4.84 -8.70 14.31
N SER A 158 4.84 -8.00 13.18
CA SER A 158 3.68 -7.25 12.67
C SER A 158 2.58 -8.15 12.09
N SER A 159 2.88 -9.40 11.75
CA SER A 159 1.91 -10.37 11.21
C SER A 159 1.23 -11.21 12.27
N ILE A 160 1.68 -11.13 13.53
CA ILE A 160 1.02 -11.80 14.66
C ILE A 160 -0.03 -10.84 15.25
N PRO A 161 -1.15 -11.33 15.81
CA PRO A 161 -2.25 -10.47 16.31
C PRO A 161 -1.90 -9.79 17.64
N LEU A 162 -0.73 -9.17 17.74
CA LEU A 162 -0.27 -8.39 18.90
C LEU A 162 -0.59 -6.89 18.79
N GLY A 163 -1.12 -6.45 17.63
CA GLY A 163 -1.51 -5.07 17.41
C GLY A 163 -0.36 -4.11 17.09
N GLU A 164 0.88 -4.58 16.98
CA GLU A 164 2.04 -3.75 16.64
C GLU A 164 2.31 -3.75 15.14
N ASN A 165 2.57 -2.56 14.58
CA ASN A 165 3.06 -2.41 13.21
C ASN A 165 4.48 -1.86 13.23
N LEU A 166 5.46 -2.73 13.05
CA LEU A 166 6.88 -2.38 12.96
C LEU A 166 7.31 -2.07 11.51
N ILE A 167 6.39 -2.23 10.55
CA ILE A 167 6.60 -1.96 9.14
C ILE A 167 5.93 -0.64 8.79
N HIS A 168 6.71 0.43 8.76
CA HIS A 168 6.21 1.79 8.47
C HIS A 168 6.04 2.05 6.96
N ILE A 169 5.59 1.06 6.21
CA ILE A 169 5.21 1.20 4.80
C ILE A 169 3.70 1.36 4.76
N GLN A 170 3.25 2.60 4.68
CA GLN A 170 1.84 2.95 4.86
C GLN A 170 1.30 3.65 3.62
N ARG A 171 0.05 3.34 3.27
CA ARG A 171 -0.72 4.08 2.27
C ARG A 171 -1.85 4.84 2.94
N GLY A 172 -2.02 6.10 2.57
CA GLY A 172 -3.20 6.88 2.97
C GLY A 172 -4.43 6.45 2.17
N LEU A 173 -5.51 6.16 2.87
CA LEU A 173 -6.83 5.88 2.30
C LEU A 173 -7.86 6.79 2.97
N THR A 174 -8.90 7.16 2.22
CA THR A 174 -10.04 7.90 2.77
C THR A 174 -11.12 6.94 3.29
N THR A 175 -12.10 7.48 4.01
CA THR A 175 -13.25 6.71 4.50
C THR A 175 -13.97 6.01 3.35
N SER A 176 -14.19 6.68 2.22
CA SER A 176 -14.85 6.11 1.05
C SER A 176 -14.03 4.98 0.43
N SER A 177 -12.72 5.16 0.28
CA SER A 177 -11.82 4.11 -0.24
C SER A 177 -11.71 2.92 0.70
N LEU A 178 -11.79 3.14 2.01
CA LEU A 178 -11.76 2.09 3.02
C LEU A 178 -13.10 1.34 3.10
N SER A 179 -14.22 2.01 2.84
CA SER A 179 -15.56 1.40 2.86
C SER A 179 -15.78 0.38 1.74
N LEU A 180 -15.00 0.45 0.68
CA LEU A 180 -15.00 -0.57 -0.39
C LEU A 180 -14.39 -1.91 0.05
N ILE A 181 -13.70 -1.92 1.21
CA ILE A 181 -13.23 -3.15 1.85
C ILE A 181 -14.38 -3.78 2.68
N HIS A 182 -15.51 -3.10 2.83
CA HIS A 182 -16.68 -3.67 3.48
C HIS A 182 -17.18 -4.86 2.70
N ILE A 183 -17.11 -6.00 3.38
CA ILE A 183 -17.87 -7.19 3.05
C ILE A 183 -19.31 -6.74 2.80
N SER A 184 -19.74 -6.83 1.56
CA SER A 184 -21.17 -6.71 1.26
C SER A 184 -21.87 -7.76 2.11
N GLU A 185 -22.66 -7.33 3.10
CA GLU A 185 -23.51 -8.25 3.83
C GLU A 185 -24.31 -9.07 2.79
N PRO A 186 -24.35 -10.39 2.92
CA PRO A 186 -25.19 -11.17 2.04
C PRO A 186 -26.62 -10.68 2.24
N THR A 187 -27.14 -10.05 1.22
CA THR A 187 -28.56 -9.66 1.15
C THR A 187 -29.36 -10.94 1.36
N ARG A 188 -30.04 -11.03 2.48
CA ARG A 188 -31.05 -12.05 2.76
C ARG A 188 -32.23 -11.92 1.82
#